data_a1de7f8df0c0889a03d81fb0aa0ff2e0
#
_entry.id   a1de7f8df0c0889a03d81fb0aa0ff2e0
#
_cell.length_a   1.000
_cell.length_b   1.000
_cell.length_c   1.000
_cell.angle_alpha   90.00
_cell.angle_beta   90.00
_cell.angle_gamma   90.00
#
_symmetry.space_group_name_H-M   'P 1'
#
loop_
_entity.id
_entity.type
_entity.pdbx_description
1 polymer ?
#
loop_
_entity_poly.entity_id
_entity_poly.type
_entity_poly.pdbx_seq_one_letter_code
_entity_poly.pdbx_strand_id
1 'polypeptide(L)'
;MSFFQAPPVLGNQYDDDAFLQGYLARTLPEDMRRSLQDEFRELGELGGKYFYEFQQRDRLNEPVLTQWDPWGKRIDHIEVTPLWKEAEALTARKGLVAVAYEQKHGALSRVHQFALNYLVQPSLDVYSCPLAMTDGAARSLLSLGNQALIDHALPRLTSRDPATFWTSGQWMTERTGGSDVGLTLTEARQSPEGWRLHGTKWFTSATTAQMALTLARPTGNGPGGKGLALFFVETRDAQGRLNNIQINRLKDKFGTRKVPTAELTLDGTLAVPVAGLTDGIRNMAMMLNVTRTWNAMGATWAMRRAMALAHDYAKRRVQFGAPLSEKPLHVDTLAGLEAEFQAGFLLAFRGVELLGKLETRTATEQEQLLQRLVTPLAKLTTGRQVVHITSEVTESFGGAGYVEDTGLPRIQADAQVLSIWEGTTNVLSLDSLRALAKEGTLEAFFHEVEGRLSKVTDAGLRPCVQTAHDALEHARAWVSGAMANPTTMEAGARRFSLTLGRTLELALLSEHAQWCLEHGHGPRSRAAARRFRQNGVDLIQDEIDLDDSRLLG
;
A
#
# COMPACT_ATOMS: atom_id res chain seq x y z
N MET A 1 -7.99 -46.07 3.61
CA MET A 1 -7.96 -44.98 2.61
C MET A 1 -6.98 -43.91 3.12
N SER A 2 -6.01 -43.50 2.31
CA SER A 2 -5.13 -42.39 2.68
C SER A 2 -5.96 -41.09 2.66
N PHE A 3 -5.78 -40.23 3.67
CA PHE A 3 -6.38 -38.89 3.69
C PHE A 3 -5.74 -38.06 2.58
N PHE A 4 -6.56 -37.40 1.78
CA PHE A 4 -6.13 -36.44 0.77
C PHE A 4 -7.10 -35.26 0.73
N GLN A 5 -6.57 -34.06 0.82
CA GLN A 5 -7.32 -32.82 0.62
C GLN A 5 -6.69 -32.06 -0.56
N ALA A 6 -7.50 -31.81 -1.58
CA ALA A 6 -7.04 -31.00 -2.72
C ALA A 6 -6.73 -29.57 -2.26
N PRO A 7 -5.58 -28.99 -2.65
CA PRO A 7 -5.28 -27.61 -2.36
C PRO A 7 -6.26 -26.67 -3.05
N PRO A 8 -6.40 -25.41 -2.57
CA PRO A 8 -7.17 -24.40 -3.29
C PRO A 8 -6.51 -24.09 -4.64
N VAL A 9 -7.33 -23.78 -5.63
CA VAL A 9 -6.91 -23.45 -7.00
C VAL A 9 -7.33 -22.03 -7.34
N LEU A 10 -6.45 -21.31 -8.00
CA LEU A 10 -6.74 -20.00 -8.57
C LEU A 10 -6.96 -20.12 -10.08
N GLY A 11 -7.97 -19.44 -10.59
CA GLY A 11 -8.17 -19.23 -12.00
C GLY A 11 -7.53 -17.93 -12.51
N ASN A 12 -8.02 -17.44 -13.64
CA ASN A 12 -7.62 -16.14 -14.15
C ASN A 12 -8.11 -15.04 -13.19
N GLN A 13 -7.20 -14.26 -12.62
CA GLN A 13 -7.52 -13.29 -11.57
C GLN A 13 -8.38 -12.12 -12.06
N TYR A 14 -8.44 -11.87 -13.36
CA TYR A 14 -9.35 -10.90 -13.97
C TYR A 14 -10.74 -11.50 -14.24
N ASP A 15 -10.79 -12.66 -14.92
CA ASP A 15 -12.06 -13.29 -15.31
C ASP A 15 -12.86 -13.77 -14.08
N ASP A 16 -12.18 -14.16 -13.00
CA ASP A 16 -12.78 -14.61 -11.73
C ASP A 16 -13.11 -13.46 -10.77
N ASP A 17 -12.85 -12.20 -11.14
CA ASP A 17 -13.12 -11.04 -10.29
C ASP A 17 -14.21 -10.12 -10.86
N ALA A 18 -15.46 -10.54 -10.67
CA ALA A 18 -16.62 -9.75 -11.10
C ALA A 18 -16.70 -8.38 -10.41
N PHE A 19 -16.09 -8.22 -9.22
CA PHE A 19 -16.09 -6.95 -8.50
C PHE A 19 -15.13 -5.95 -9.16
N LEU A 20 -13.90 -6.37 -9.47
CA LEU A 20 -12.96 -5.56 -10.27
C LEU A 20 -13.55 -5.18 -11.63
N GLN A 21 -14.15 -6.15 -12.34
CA GLN A 21 -14.78 -5.89 -13.65
C GLN A 21 -15.90 -4.85 -13.55
N GLY A 22 -16.76 -4.95 -12.52
CA GLY A 22 -17.82 -3.97 -12.25
C GLY A 22 -17.26 -2.58 -11.93
N TYR A 23 -16.20 -2.50 -11.11
CA TYR A 23 -15.51 -1.25 -10.82
C TYR A 23 -14.92 -0.61 -12.09
N LEU A 24 -14.21 -1.39 -12.91
CA LEU A 24 -13.62 -0.90 -14.16
C LEU A 24 -14.70 -0.48 -15.17
N ALA A 25 -15.83 -1.20 -15.23
CA ALA A 25 -16.95 -0.84 -16.09
C ALA A 25 -17.61 0.50 -15.69
N ARG A 26 -17.63 0.81 -14.39
CA ARG A 26 -18.11 2.08 -13.87
C ARG A 26 -17.14 3.24 -14.09
N THR A 27 -15.83 2.95 -14.00
CA THR A 27 -14.80 4.00 -13.87
C THR A 27 -14.14 4.33 -15.20
N LEU A 28 -13.91 3.34 -16.06
CA LEU A 28 -13.23 3.52 -17.34
C LEU A 28 -14.23 3.74 -18.48
N PRO A 29 -13.94 4.66 -19.43
CA PRO A 29 -14.66 4.72 -20.70
C PRO A 29 -14.66 3.36 -21.39
N GLU A 30 -15.74 3.03 -22.13
CA GLU A 30 -15.94 1.71 -22.70
C GLU A 30 -14.86 1.33 -23.74
N ASP A 31 -14.45 2.27 -24.56
CA ASP A 31 -13.38 2.11 -25.54
C ASP A 31 -12.03 1.82 -24.87
N MET A 32 -11.69 2.56 -23.82
CA MET A 32 -10.49 2.32 -23.00
C MET A 32 -10.57 0.93 -22.37
N ARG A 33 -11.68 0.57 -21.73
CA ARG A 33 -11.84 -0.73 -21.07
C ARG A 33 -11.69 -1.88 -22.05
N ARG A 34 -12.26 -1.77 -23.27
CA ARG A 34 -12.10 -2.78 -24.31
C ARG A 34 -10.65 -2.90 -24.79
N SER A 35 -9.95 -1.79 -24.95
CA SER A 35 -8.55 -1.81 -25.41
C SER A 35 -7.59 -2.42 -24.39
N LEU A 36 -7.92 -2.41 -23.10
CA LEU A 36 -7.09 -2.94 -22.01
C LEU A 36 -7.48 -4.38 -21.59
N GLN A 37 -8.57 -4.93 -22.13
CA GLN A 37 -9.12 -6.20 -21.68
C GLN A 37 -8.14 -7.38 -21.84
N ASP A 38 -7.43 -7.45 -22.95
CA ASP A 38 -6.48 -8.52 -23.21
C ASP A 38 -5.27 -8.44 -22.27
N GLU A 39 -4.80 -7.22 -21.96
CA GLU A 39 -3.71 -6.99 -21.01
C GLU A 39 -4.13 -7.39 -19.58
N PHE A 40 -5.36 -7.07 -19.16
CA PHE A 40 -5.88 -7.50 -17.87
C PHE A 40 -6.01 -9.02 -17.79
N ARG A 41 -6.49 -9.69 -18.83
CA ARG A 41 -6.58 -11.16 -18.87
C ARG A 41 -5.20 -11.82 -18.83
N GLU A 42 -4.25 -11.29 -19.60
CA GLU A 42 -2.88 -11.81 -19.60
C GLU A 42 -2.27 -11.74 -18.20
N LEU A 43 -2.34 -10.59 -17.52
CA LEU A 43 -1.82 -10.47 -16.17
C LEU A 43 -2.62 -11.27 -15.13
N GLY A 44 -3.93 -11.38 -15.33
CA GLY A 44 -4.79 -12.24 -14.52
C GLY A 44 -4.39 -13.71 -14.61
N GLU A 45 -4.08 -14.18 -15.79
CA GLU A 45 -3.59 -15.55 -16.04
C GLU A 45 -2.20 -15.78 -15.42
N LEU A 46 -1.27 -14.86 -15.66
CA LEU A 46 0.06 -14.92 -15.08
C LEU A 46 0.02 -14.93 -13.56
N GLY A 47 -0.79 -14.05 -12.94
CA GLY A 47 -0.94 -13.94 -11.50
C GLY A 47 -1.67 -15.13 -10.84
N GLY A 48 -2.61 -15.75 -11.56
CA GLY A 48 -3.38 -16.90 -11.05
C GLY A 48 -2.69 -18.25 -11.23
N LYS A 49 -1.79 -18.38 -12.21
CA LYS A 49 -1.13 -19.66 -12.54
C LYS A 49 0.38 -19.58 -12.47
N TYR A 50 1.05 -19.08 -13.50
CA TYR A 50 2.52 -19.16 -13.62
C TYR A 50 3.25 -18.62 -12.39
N PHE A 51 2.97 -17.37 -12.00
CA PHE A 51 3.65 -16.75 -10.86
C PHE A 51 3.17 -17.32 -9.52
N TYR A 52 1.90 -17.73 -9.39
CA TYR A 52 1.42 -18.39 -8.19
C TYR A 52 2.13 -19.74 -7.97
N GLU A 53 2.23 -20.56 -8.99
CA GLU A 53 2.96 -21.84 -8.93
C GLU A 53 4.45 -21.60 -8.68
N PHE A 54 5.05 -20.59 -9.32
CA PHE A 54 6.45 -20.24 -9.08
C PHE A 54 6.66 -19.81 -7.63
N GLN A 55 5.78 -18.97 -7.08
CA GLN A 55 5.82 -18.55 -5.68
C GLN A 55 5.82 -19.74 -4.71
N GLN A 56 4.99 -20.77 -4.97
CA GLN A 56 4.95 -21.97 -4.16
C GLN A 56 6.26 -22.79 -4.25
N ARG A 57 6.83 -22.92 -5.43
CA ARG A 57 8.11 -23.61 -5.63
C ARG A 57 9.30 -22.86 -5.02
N ASP A 58 9.27 -21.53 -5.08
CA ASP A 58 10.33 -20.64 -4.60
C ASP A 58 10.24 -20.36 -3.09
N ARG A 59 9.23 -20.90 -2.40
CA ARG A 59 8.85 -20.52 -1.03
C ARG A 59 9.98 -20.57 0.00
N LEU A 60 10.93 -21.51 -0.12
CA LEU A 60 12.05 -21.69 0.81
C LEU A 60 13.26 -20.80 0.50
N ASN A 61 13.31 -20.20 -0.68
CA ASN A 61 14.40 -19.31 -1.04
C ASN A 61 14.21 -17.95 -0.37
N GLU A 62 15.28 -17.40 0.17
CA GLU A 62 15.34 -16.06 0.75
C GLU A 62 16.58 -15.34 0.24
N PRO A 63 16.64 -14.00 0.28
CA PRO A 63 17.85 -13.27 -0.06
C PRO A 63 19.01 -13.66 0.85
N VAL A 64 20.19 -13.86 0.27
CA VAL A 64 21.40 -14.25 1.00
C VAL A 64 22.46 -13.18 0.85
N LEU A 65 22.98 -12.71 1.97
CA LEU A 65 24.10 -11.74 2.00
C LEU A 65 25.43 -12.47 2.14
N THR A 66 26.32 -12.26 1.18
CA THR A 66 27.74 -12.66 1.26
C THR A 66 28.57 -11.39 1.46
N GLN A 67 29.08 -11.20 2.68
CA GLN A 67 29.84 -9.99 3.02
C GLN A 67 31.29 -10.03 2.55
N TRP A 68 31.89 -11.20 2.53
CA TRP A 68 33.32 -11.39 2.22
C TRP A 68 33.52 -12.44 1.15
N ASP A 69 34.45 -12.21 0.25
CA ASP A 69 34.90 -13.25 -0.66
C ASP A 69 35.85 -14.25 0.07
N PRO A 70 36.19 -15.38 -0.55
CA PRO A 70 37.07 -16.38 0.08
C PRO A 70 38.48 -15.88 0.43
N TRP A 71 38.87 -14.72 -0.10
CA TRP A 71 40.20 -14.15 0.10
C TRP A 71 40.20 -12.96 1.08
N GLY A 72 39.07 -12.71 1.76
CA GLY A 72 38.94 -11.66 2.79
C GLY A 72 38.64 -10.26 2.25
N LYS A 73 38.29 -10.12 0.96
CA LYS A 73 37.80 -8.86 0.42
C LYS A 73 36.31 -8.68 0.72
N ARG A 74 35.94 -7.53 1.25
CA ARG A 74 34.52 -7.19 1.47
C ARG A 74 33.82 -6.94 0.14
N ILE A 75 32.71 -7.66 -0.12
CA ILE A 75 31.96 -7.59 -1.36
C ILE A 75 30.49 -7.18 -1.14
N ASP A 76 29.93 -7.46 0.02
CA ASP A 76 28.54 -7.15 0.41
C ASP A 76 27.54 -7.46 -0.72
N HIS A 77 27.62 -8.69 -1.24
CA HIS A 77 26.76 -9.17 -2.32
C HIS A 77 25.47 -9.77 -1.76
N ILE A 78 24.32 -9.32 -2.26
CA ILE A 78 23.02 -9.92 -1.96
C ILE A 78 22.55 -10.70 -3.18
N GLU A 79 22.43 -12.02 -3.03
CA GLU A 79 21.73 -12.87 -3.99
C GLU A 79 20.23 -12.85 -3.68
N VAL A 80 19.43 -12.37 -4.62
CA VAL A 80 17.97 -12.37 -4.51
C VAL A 80 17.38 -13.65 -5.11
N THR A 81 16.13 -13.95 -4.77
CA THR A 81 15.48 -15.19 -5.21
C THR A 81 15.20 -15.22 -6.71
N PRO A 82 15.07 -16.40 -7.33
CA PRO A 82 14.70 -16.53 -8.74
C PRO A 82 13.40 -15.80 -9.08
N LEU A 83 12.37 -15.91 -8.23
CA LEU A 83 11.09 -15.20 -8.46
C LEU A 83 11.28 -13.68 -8.42
N TRP A 84 12.15 -13.15 -7.56
CA TRP A 84 12.44 -11.71 -7.50
C TRP A 84 12.99 -11.18 -8.84
N LYS A 85 13.92 -11.94 -9.47
CA LYS A 85 14.48 -11.58 -10.77
C LYS A 85 13.44 -11.61 -11.89
N GLU A 86 12.55 -12.61 -11.88
CA GLU A 86 11.44 -12.69 -12.84
C GLU A 86 10.40 -11.58 -12.63
N ALA A 87 10.12 -11.21 -11.38
CA ALA A 87 9.23 -10.11 -11.05
C ALA A 87 9.75 -8.75 -11.55
N GLU A 88 11.09 -8.52 -11.43
CA GLU A 88 11.75 -7.35 -11.99
C GLU A 88 11.58 -7.26 -13.51
N ALA A 89 11.89 -8.36 -14.20
CA ALA A 89 11.77 -8.44 -15.65
C ALA A 89 10.31 -8.28 -16.12
N LEU A 90 9.34 -8.88 -15.43
CA LEU A 90 7.91 -8.71 -15.73
C LEU A 90 7.50 -7.25 -15.56
N THR A 91 7.91 -6.63 -14.45
CA THR A 91 7.59 -5.23 -14.14
C THR A 91 7.99 -4.29 -15.26
N ALA A 92 9.21 -4.42 -15.76
CA ALA A 92 9.69 -3.62 -16.88
C ALA A 92 8.85 -3.90 -18.14
N ARG A 93 8.79 -5.16 -18.59
CA ARG A 93 8.07 -5.53 -19.82
C ARG A 93 6.61 -5.09 -19.82
N LYS A 94 5.90 -5.22 -18.70
CA LYS A 94 4.49 -4.84 -18.56
C LYS A 94 4.28 -3.38 -18.14
N GLY A 95 5.36 -2.65 -17.84
CA GLY A 95 5.30 -1.24 -17.49
C GLY A 95 4.52 -0.98 -16.21
N LEU A 96 4.64 -1.85 -15.18
CA LEU A 96 3.86 -1.75 -13.95
C LEU A 96 4.12 -0.44 -13.16
N VAL A 97 5.19 0.27 -13.48
CA VAL A 97 5.44 1.66 -13.07
C VAL A 97 5.22 2.62 -14.24
N ALA A 98 5.73 2.29 -15.43
CA ALA A 98 5.75 3.17 -16.60
C ALA A 98 4.38 3.71 -17.02
N VAL A 99 3.33 2.88 -16.96
CA VAL A 99 1.95 3.22 -17.37
C VAL A 99 1.47 4.53 -16.78
N ALA A 100 1.76 4.82 -15.51
CA ALA A 100 1.37 6.05 -14.85
C ALA A 100 2.07 7.29 -15.44
N TYR A 101 3.31 7.13 -15.92
CA TYR A 101 4.16 8.21 -16.43
C TYR A 101 4.00 8.41 -17.94
N GLU A 102 3.60 7.38 -18.68
CA GLU A 102 3.20 7.48 -20.09
C GLU A 102 1.93 8.31 -20.26
N GLN A 103 1.07 8.36 -19.25
CA GLN A 103 -0.17 9.15 -19.18
C GLN A 103 -1.10 9.00 -20.40
N LYS A 104 -1.11 7.84 -21.07
CA LYS A 104 -1.93 7.58 -22.25
C LYS A 104 -3.43 7.81 -22.03
N HIS A 105 -3.86 7.69 -20.76
CA HIS A 105 -5.26 7.82 -20.36
C HIS A 105 -5.46 8.99 -19.36
N GLY A 106 -4.58 9.98 -19.35
CA GLY A 106 -4.62 11.09 -18.40
C GLY A 106 -4.68 10.62 -16.95
N ALA A 107 -5.60 11.16 -16.16
CA ALA A 107 -5.77 10.79 -14.74
C ALA A 107 -6.09 9.30 -14.54
N LEU A 108 -6.76 8.65 -15.51
CA LEU A 108 -7.10 7.22 -15.44
C LEU A 108 -5.89 6.30 -15.66
N SER A 109 -4.74 6.83 -16.07
CA SER A 109 -3.50 6.02 -16.16
C SER A 109 -3.09 5.42 -14.81
N ARG A 110 -3.41 6.09 -13.68
CA ARG A 110 -3.21 5.52 -12.35
C ARG A 110 -4.17 4.36 -12.05
N VAL A 111 -5.43 4.46 -12.47
CA VAL A 111 -6.39 3.34 -12.35
C VAL A 111 -5.91 2.14 -13.20
N HIS A 112 -5.45 2.38 -14.43
CA HIS A 112 -4.86 1.35 -15.29
C HIS A 112 -3.65 0.70 -14.60
N GLN A 113 -2.67 1.48 -14.15
CA GLN A 113 -1.48 0.98 -13.44
C GLN A 113 -1.84 0.07 -12.27
N PHE A 114 -2.74 0.54 -11.39
CA PHE A 114 -3.07 -0.23 -10.20
C PHE A 114 -3.98 -1.42 -10.47
N ALA A 115 -4.78 -1.41 -11.55
CA ALA A 115 -5.49 -2.60 -12.00
C ALA A 115 -4.53 -3.71 -12.47
N LEU A 116 -3.47 -3.36 -13.25
CA LEU A 116 -2.43 -4.31 -13.63
C LEU A 116 -1.71 -4.90 -12.40
N ASN A 117 -1.31 -4.04 -11.46
CA ASN A 117 -0.63 -4.47 -10.25
C ASN A 117 -1.54 -5.35 -9.36
N TYR A 118 -2.81 -5.00 -9.23
CA TYR A 118 -3.79 -5.78 -8.47
C TYR A 118 -3.89 -7.24 -8.95
N LEU A 119 -3.80 -7.46 -10.26
CA LEU A 119 -3.91 -8.79 -10.87
C LEU A 119 -2.69 -9.68 -10.63
N VAL A 120 -1.48 -9.12 -10.52
CA VAL A 120 -0.25 -9.93 -10.54
C VAL A 120 0.57 -9.85 -9.24
N GLN A 121 0.54 -8.73 -8.52
CA GLN A 121 1.38 -8.51 -7.34
C GLN A 121 1.20 -9.55 -6.21
N PRO A 122 0.00 -10.14 -5.97
CA PRO A 122 -0.14 -11.19 -4.96
C PRO A 122 0.78 -12.40 -5.16
N SER A 123 1.26 -12.61 -6.38
CA SER A 123 2.13 -13.74 -6.75
C SER A 123 3.61 -13.37 -6.94
N LEU A 124 4.00 -12.12 -6.65
CA LEU A 124 5.36 -11.61 -6.87
C LEU A 124 6.14 -11.38 -5.57
N ASP A 125 5.80 -12.09 -4.49
CA ASP A 125 6.57 -12.10 -3.23
C ASP A 125 6.87 -10.70 -2.67
N VAL A 126 5.84 -9.82 -2.67
CA VAL A 126 5.96 -8.43 -2.21
C VAL A 126 6.97 -7.61 -3.04
N TYR A 127 7.16 -7.93 -4.33
CA TYR A 127 7.94 -7.10 -5.24
C TYR A 127 7.33 -5.69 -5.40
N SER A 128 6.08 -5.50 -4.98
CA SER A 128 5.46 -4.19 -4.81
C SER A 128 6.23 -3.24 -3.90
N CYS A 129 7.07 -3.75 -2.99
CA CYS A 129 7.89 -2.92 -2.11
C CYS A 129 8.89 -2.03 -2.89
N PRO A 130 9.82 -2.57 -3.71
CA PRO A 130 10.66 -1.74 -4.56
C PRO A 130 9.85 -0.89 -5.55
N LEU A 131 8.71 -1.39 -6.08
CA LEU A 131 7.92 -0.63 -7.04
C LEU A 131 7.27 0.62 -6.43
N ALA A 132 6.76 0.52 -5.21
CA ALA A 132 6.21 1.67 -4.49
C ALA A 132 7.25 2.77 -4.31
N MET A 133 8.49 2.40 -3.94
CA MET A 133 9.59 3.33 -3.79
C MET A 133 10.09 3.88 -5.14
N THR A 134 10.10 3.06 -6.18
CA THR A 134 10.47 3.46 -7.55
C THR A 134 9.49 4.49 -8.10
N ASP A 135 8.20 4.21 -7.99
CA ASP A 135 7.12 5.12 -8.39
C ASP A 135 7.16 6.42 -7.57
N GLY A 136 7.35 6.31 -6.25
CA GLY A 136 7.50 7.46 -5.36
C GLY A 136 8.73 8.31 -5.69
N ALA A 137 9.86 7.70 -6.04
CA ALA A 137 11.07 8.39 -6.45
C ALA A 137 10.88 9.12 -7.79
N ALA A 138 10.34 8.45 -8.79
CA ALA A 138 10.02 9.05 -10.09
C ALA A 138 9.11 10.28 -9.93
N ARG A 139 8.07 10.18 -9.10
CA ARG A 139 7.17 11.29 -8.83
C ARG A 139 7.82 12.43 -8.07
N SER A 140 8.68 12.12 -7.09
CA SER A 140 9.41 13.12 -6.32
C SER A 140 10.37 13.93 -7.20
N LEU A 141 11.12 13.25 -8.06
CA LEU A 141 12.03 13.93 -9.01
C LEU A 141 11.27 14.90 -9.92
N LEU A 142 10.14 14.45 -10.51
CA LEU A 142 9.29 15.32 -11.34
C LEU A 142 8.71 16.51 -10.57
N SER A 143 8.30 16.29 -9.31
CA SER A 143 7.66 17.34 -8.51
C SER A 143 8.64 18.40 -8.01
N LEU A 144 9.88 18.00 -7.75
CA LEU A 144 10.94 18.88 -7.24
C LEU A 144 11.74 19.58 -8.34
N GLY A 145 11.64 19.12 -9.59
CA GLY A 145 12.08 19.82 -10.78
C GLY A 145 13.60 19.88 -10.98
N ASN A 146 14.38 18.99 -10.37
CA ASN A 146 15.81 18.89 -10.64
C ASN A 146 16.03 18.22 -12.01
N GLN A 147 16.18 19.03 -13.05
CA GLN A 147 16.23 18.55 -14.44
C GLN A 147 17.35 17.53 -14.69
N ALA A 148 18.52 17.74 -14.11
CA ALA A 148 19.65 16.81 -14.29
C ALA A 148 19.33 15.41 -13.72
N LEU A 149 18.68 15.33 -12.54
CA LEU A 149 18.24 14.06 -11.96
C LEU A 149 17.06 13.46 -12.71
N ILE A 150 16.16 14.31 -13.23
CA ILE A 150 15.03 13.85 -14.06
C ILE A 150 15.58 13.18 -15.33
N ASP A 151 16.45 13.86 -16.08
CA ASP A 151 17.00 13.34 -17.34
C ASP A 151 17.81 12.06 -17.11
N HIS A 152 18.48 11.97 -15.95
CA HIS A 152 19.30 10.81 -15.61
C HIS A 152 18.48 9.60 -15.12
N ALA A 153 17.59 9.78 -14.16
CA ALA A 153 16.94 8.65 -13.47
C ALA A 153 15.56 8.30 -14.02
N LEU A 154 14.73 9.28 -14.39
CA LEU A 154 13.35 9.03 -14.77
C LEU A 154 13.19 8.04 -15.94
N PRO A 155 13.96 8.13 -17.05
CA PRO A 155 13.86 7.15 -18.14
C PRO A 155 14.16 5.72 -17.70
N ARG A 156 14.98 5.55 -16.65
CA ARG A 156 15.34 4.25 -16.10
C ARG A 156 14.29 3.74 -15.12
N LEU A 157 13.79 4.59 -14.23
CA LEU A 157 12.73 4.24 -13.27
C LEU A 157 11.41 3.86 -13.96
N THR A 158 11.19 4.35 -15.18
CA THR A 158 10.01 4.09 -15.99
C THR A 158 10.31 3.27 -17.25
N SER A 159 11.45 2.59 -17.30
CA SER A 159 11.83 1.77 -18.46
C SER A 159 10.94 0.55 -18.62
N ARG A 160 10.61 0.20 -19.88
CA ARG A 160 9.98 -1.07 -20.23
C ARG A 160 11.00 -2.15 -20.64
N ASP A 161 12.26 -1.79 -20.72
CA ASP A 161 13.35 -2.72 -21.00
C ASP A 161 13.98 -3.20 -19.69
N PRO A 162 13.92 -4.51 -19.38
CA PRO A 162 14.55 -5.07 -18.17
C PRO A 162 16.04 -4.76 -18.03
N ALA A 163 16.75 -4.58 -19.14
CA ALA A 163 18.19 -4.29 -19.11
C ALA A 163 18.51 -2.86 -18.62
N THR A 164 17.56 -1.95 -18.73
CA THR A 164 17.72 -0.53 -18.36
C THR A 164 16.82 -0.09 -17.21
N PHE A 165 15.92 -0.98 -16.76
CA PHE A 165 15.00 -0.69 -15.67
C PHE A 165 15.73 -0.55 -14.34
N TRP A 166 15.46 0.54 -13.63
CA TRP A 166 15.95 0.80 -12.29
C TRP A 166 14.84 0.72 -11.27
N THR A 167 15.18 0.21 -10.10
CA THR A 167 14.38 0.36 -8.89
C THR A 167 15.00 1.37 -7.94
N SER A 168 14.19 1.88 -7.00
CA SER A 168 14.62 2.82 -5.96
C SER A 168 14.40 2.25 -4.57
N GLY A 169 15.34 2.54 -3.67
CA GLY A 169 15.13 2.46 -2.23
C GLY A 169 14.55 3.77 -1.67
N GLN A 170 14.04 3.69 -0.43
CA GLN A 170 13.60 4.82 0.39
C GLN A 170 14.23 4.66 1.78
N TRP A 171 15.35 5.36 2.05
CA TRP A 171 16.15 5.13 3.24
C TRP A 171 15.98 6.26 4.25
N MET A 172 14.88 6.24 5.00
CA MET A 172 14.52 7.30 5.95
C MET A 172 14.80 6.89 7.39
N THR A 173 14.46 5.65 7.73
CA THR A 173 14.54 5.14 9.10
C THR A 173 15.98 4.93 9.55
N GLU A 174 16.26 5.35 10.79
CA GLU A 174 17.53 5.12 11.50
C GLU A 174 17.28 4.41 12.85
N ARG A 175 18.32 4.20 13.65
CA ARG A 175 18.18 3.62 14.99
C ARG A 175 17.33 4.47 15.94
N THR A 176 17.26 5.76 15.70
CA THR A 176 16.41 6.72 16.44
C THR A 176 14.93 6.56 16.13
N GLY A 177 14.56 5.79 15.08
CA GLY A 177 13.18 5.49 14.69
C GLY A 177 12.82 5.97 13.30
N GLY A 178 11.62 5.61 12.86
CA GLY A 178 11.06 5.98 11.55
C GLY A 178 9.83 6.87 11.67
N SER A 179 9.20 6.97 12.84
CA SER A 179 8.01 7.81 13.05
C SER A 179 8.36 9.29 13.20
N ASP A 180 9.47 9.59 13.88
CA ASP A 180 10.04 10.95 13.97
C ASP A 180 11.38 11.01 13.22
N VAL A 181 11.30 11.16 11.90
CA VAL A 181 12.50 11.28 11.05
C VAL A 181 13.28 12.58 11.28
N GLY A 182 12.73 13.55 12.03
CA GLY A 182 13.43 14.76 12.46
C GLY A 182 14.68 14.48 13.29
N LEU A 183 14.73 13.29 13.93
CA LEU A 183 15.84 12.79 14.74
C LEU A 183 16.96 12.12 13.90
N THR A 184 16.92 12.20 12.58
CA THR A 184 17.96 11.66 11.68
C THR A 184 19.35 12.16 12.07
N LEU A 185 20.28 11.21 12.25
CA LEU A 185 21.68 11.43 12.61
C LEU A 185 22.64 11.39 11.42
N THR A 186 22.22 10.83 10.28
CA THR A 186 23.05 10.82 9.06
C THR A 186 23.42 12.25 8.67
N GLU A 187 24.72 12.52 8.59
CA GLU A 187 25.28 13.82 8.17
C GLU A 187 25.57 13.83 6.67
N ALA A 188 25.38 14.98 6.03
CA ALA A 188 25.87 15.26 4.68
C ALA A 188 26.99 16.29 4.78
N ARG A 189 28.18 15.90 4.30
CA ARG A 189 29.39 16.73 4.30
C ARG A 189 29.75 17.11 2.88
N GLN A 190 30.07 18.36 2.65
CA GLN A 190 30.53 18.81 1.35
C GLN A 190 31.99 18.39 1.11
N SER A 191 32.28 17.88 -0.09
CA SER A 191 33.64 17.55 -0.55
C SER A 191 33.86 18.13 -1.94
N PRO A 192 35.11 18.14 -2.46
CA PRO A 192 35.40 18.58 -3.83
C PRO A 192 34.61 17.82 -4.92
N GLU A 193 34.22 16.58 -4.63
CA GLU A 193 33.50 15.69 -5.57
C GLU A 193 31.99 15.77 -5.42
N GLY A 194 31.49 16.52 -4.44
CA GLY A 194 30.04 16.63 -4.13
C GLY A 194 29.73 16.34 -2.67
N TRP A 195 28.47 16.02 -2.38
CA TRP A 195 28.03 15.70 -1.02
C TRP A 195 28.34 14.26 -0.67
N ARG A 196 28.82 14.03 0.55
CA ARG A 196 29.12 12.71 1.09
C ARG A 196 28.32 12.46 2.35
N LEU A 197 27.59 11.32 2.38
CA LEU A 197 26.74 10.93 3.49
C LEU A 197 27.53 10.03 4.45
N HIS A 198 27.35 10.30 5.76
CA HIS A 198 27.92 9.52 6.86
C HIS A 198 26.85 9.21 7.90
N GLY A 199 26.57 7.93 8.15
CA GLY A 199 25.55 7.51 9.12
C GLY A 199 25.14 6.07 8.96
N THR A 200 24.07 5.69 9.68
CA THR A 200 23.54 4.32 9.65
C THR A 200 22.06 4.34 9.31
N LYS A 201 21.65 3.62 8.28
CA LYS A 201 20.26 3.41 7.93
C LYS A 201 19.79 2.04 8.43
N TRP A 202 18.53 1.94 8.91
CA TRP A 202 18.10 0.82 9.75
C TRP A 202 17.13 -0.16 9.10
N PHE A 203 16.20 0.30 8.29
CA PHE A 203 15.26 -0.51 7.51
C PHE A 203 15.34 -0.11 6.04
N THR A 204 16.40 -0.52 5.36
CA THR A 204 16.60 -0.22 3.95
C THR A 204 16.11 -1.37 3.10
N SER A 205 14.82 -1.31 2.74
CA SER A 205 14.23 -2.30 1.84
C SER A 205 14.67 -2.05 0.39
N ALA A 206 14.59 -3.10 -0.42
CA ALA A 206 15.13 -3.11 -1.78
C ALA A 206 16.60 -2.67 -1.83
N THR A 207 17.42 -3.24 -0.94
CA THR A 207 18.86 -2.90 -0.83
C THR A 207 19.63 -3.15 -2.13
N THR A 208 19.09 -3.98 -3.02
CA THR A 208 19.66 -4.25 -4.36
C THR A 208 19.25 -3.24 -5.43
N ALA A 209 18.42 -2.24 -5.08
CA ALA A 209 18.01 -1.19 -6.01
C ALA A 209 19.21 -0.38 -6.52
N GLN A 210 19.09 0.18 -7.73
CA GLN A 210 20.14 0.95 -8.38
C GLN A 210 20.31 2.32 -7.76
N MET A 211 19.24 2.88 -7.18
CA MET A 211 19.28 4.16 -6.49
C MET A 211 18.46 4.16 -5.21
N ALA A 212 18.58 5.20 -4.42
CA ALA A 212 17.71 5.48 -3.29
C ALA A 212 17.50 6.98 -3.10
N LEU A 213 16.34 7.36 -2.55
CA LEU A 213 16.14 8.64 -1.92
C LEU A 213 16.31 8.51 -0.41
N THR A 214 17.08 9.42 0.20
CA THR A 214 17.39 9.38 1.63
C THR A 214 17.45 10.76 2.25
N LEU A 215 17.19 10.84 3.56
CA LEU A 215 17.36 12.05 4.34
C LEU A 215 18.75 12.08 5.00
N ALA A 216 19.37 13.23 4.98
CA ALA A 216 20.58 13.52 5.74
C ALA A 216 20.59 14.99 6.19
N ARG A 217 21.39 15.31 7.20
CA ARG A 217 21.56 16.66 7.73
C ARG A 217 22.84 17.27 7.14
N PRO A 218 22.74 18.29 6.27
CA PRO A 218 23.91 19.04 5.84
C PRO A 218 24.65 19.65 7.04
N THR A 219 25.98 19.57 7.03
CA THR A 219 26.83 20.17 8.06
C THR A 219 26.50 21.65 8.23
N GLY A 220 26.26 22.08 9.46
CA GLY A 220 25.87 23.46 9.80
C GLY A 220 24.35 23.69 9.90
N ASN A 221 23.51 22.75 9.45
CA ASN A 221 22.08 22.88 9.63
C ASN A 221 21.62 22.56 11.05
N GLY A 222 20.60 23.29 11.52
CA GLY A 222 20.00 23.10 12.84
C GLY A 222 19.29 21.75 13.02
N PRO A 223 18.89 21.40 14.25
CA PRO A 223 18.17 20.17 14.56
C PRO A 223 16.75 20.16 13.99
N GLY A 224 16.11 19.00 14.07
CA GLY A 224 14.73 18.78 13.63
C GLY A 224 14.59 18.62 12.12
N GLY A 225 13.35 18.47 11.67
CA GLY A 225 13.04 18.14 10.29
C GLY A 225 13.39 19.22 9.26
N LYS A 226 13.35 20.49 9.64
CA LYS A 226 13.72 21.62 8.77
C LYS A 226 15.18 21.60 8.37
N GLY A 227 16.08 21.12 9.25
CA GLY A 227 17.50 21.02 8.98
C GLY A 227 17.91 19.83 8.09
N LEU A 228 16.97 18.96 7.72
CA LEU A 228 17.23 17.83 6.83
C LEU A 228 17.09 18.23 5.36
N ALA A 229 17.87 17.57 4.50
CA ALA A 229 17.74 17.65 3.05
C ALA A 229 17.45 16.25 2.47
N LEU A 230 16.79 16.23 1.31
CA LEU A 230 16.54 15.02 0.55
C LEU A 230 17.67 14.82 -0.47
N PHE A 231 18.29 13.65 -0.43
CA PHE A 231 19.40 13.28 -1.31
C PHE A 231 19.05 12.11 -2.22
N PHE A 232 19.51 12.18 -3.44
CA PHE A 232 19.58 11.09 -4.40
C PHE A 232 20.93 10.39 -4.24
N VAL A 233 20.91 9.07 -4.17
CA VAL A 233 22.09 8.21 -4.05
C VAL A 233 22.03 7.13 -5.11
N GLU A 234 23.04 6.98 -5.95
CA GLU A 234 23.26 5.73 -6.68
C GLU A 234 23.93 4.73 -5.74
N THR A 235 23.45 3.51 -5.71
CA THR A 235 23.97 2.49 -4.78
C THR A 235 25.32 1.94 -5.22
N ARG A 236 25.65 2.09 -6.51
CA ARG A 236 26.92 1.63 -7.10
C ARG A 236 27.56 2.73 -7.94
N ASP A 237 28.88 2.69 -8.01
CA ASP A 237 29.67 3.53 -8.91
C ASP A 237 29.68 2.98 -10.35
N ALA A 238 30.32 3.71 -11.26
CA ALA A 238 30.44 3.34 -12.67
C ALA A 238 31.20 2.01 -12.91
N GLN A 239 31.95 1.52 -11.91
CA GLN A 239 32.64 0.25 -11.93
C GLN A 239 31.82 -0.90 -11.29
N GLY A 240 30.56 -0.63 -10.90
CA GLY A 240 29.65 -1.59 -10.28
C GLY A 240 29.95 -1.88 -8.81
N ARG A 241 30.87 -1.13 -8.16
CA ARG A 241 31.18 -1.29 -6.73
C ARG A 241 30.19 -0.48 -5.90
N LEU A 242 29.89 -0.95 -4.69
CA LEU A 242 29.04 -0.18 -3.76
C LEU A 242 29.66 1.21 -3.50
N ASN A 243 28.83 2.23 -3.57
CA ASN A 243 29.17 3.64 -3.43
C ASN A 243 29.46 3.99 -1.95
N ASN A 244 30.56 3.47 -1.40
CA ASN A 244 30.91 3.61 0.02
C ASN A 244 29.74 3.26 0.96
N ILE A 245 29.02 2.21 0.62
CA ILE A 245 27.93 1.62 1.40
C ILE A 245 28.41 0.27 1.91
N GLN A 246 28.23 0.02 3.21
CA GLN A 246 28.48 -1.26 3.82
C GLN A 246 27.14 -1.89 4.25
N ILE A 247 26.92 -3.15 3.88
CA ILE A 247 25.73 -3.90 4.28
C ILE A 247 26.09 -4.66 5.57
N ASN A 248 25.52 -4.21 6.70
CA ASN A 248 25.87 -4.79 8.00
C ASN A 248 25.21 -6.17 8.21
N ARG A 249 23.93 -6.27 7.85
CA ARG A 249 23.17 -7.53 7.83
C ARG A 249 21.85 -7.37 7.10
N LEU A 250 21.22 -8.46 6.70
CA LEU A 250 19.80 -8.51 6.37
C LEU A 250 18.98 -8.72 7.65
N LYS A 251 17.78 -8.11 7.68
CA LYS A 251 16.83 -8.27 8.79
C LYS A 251 16.18 -9.66 8.74
N ASP A 252 16.18 -10.38 9.86
CA ASP A 252 15.30 -11.52 10.06
C ASP A 252 13.91 -11.03 10.42
N LYS A 253 12.93 -11.24 9.55
CA LYS A 253 11.60 -10.62 9.61
C LYS A 253 10.51 -11.67 9.76
N PHE A 254 9.40 -11.29 10.41
CA PHE A 254 8.21 -12.12 10.51
C PHE A 254 7.60 -12.42 9.14
N GLY A 255 7.38 -11.39 8.32
CA GLY A 255 6.89 -11.47 6.94
C GLY A 255 7.77 -10.71 5.97
N THR A 256 7.36 -10.66 4.70
CA THR A 256 8.12 -9.99 3.61
C THR A 256 9.57 -10.48 3.50
N ARG A 257 9.80 -11.76 3.80
CA ARG A 257 11.14 -12.34 3.92
C ARG A 257 11.92 -12.33 2.61
N LYS A 258 11.22 -12.28 1.47
CA LYS A 258 11.83 -12.18 0.13
C LYS A 258 12.36 -10.78 -0.20
N VAL A 259 11.88 -9.74 0.50
CA VAL A 259 12.37 -8.37 0.32
C VAL A 259 13.71 -8.23 1.04
N PRO A 260 14.83 -7.96 0.32
CA PRO A 260 16.12 -7.74 0.96
C PRO A 260 16.08 -6.42 1.74
N THR A 261 15.95 -6.51 3.06
CA THR A 261 15.89 -5.36 3.97
C THR A 261 17.12 -5.37 4.86
N ALA A 262 17.96 -4.35 4.75
CA ALA A 262 19.27 -4.31 5.41
C ALA A 262 19.40 -3.21 6.47
N GLU A 263 20.44 -3.35 7.28
CA GLU A 263 21.09 -2.28 8.03
C GLU A 263 22.31 -1.84 7.24
N LEU A 264 22.43 -0.53 6.97
CA LEU A 264 23.51 0.03 6.17
C LEU A 264 24.36 1.00 6.98
N THR A 265 25.68 0.97 6.74
CA THR A 265 26.58 2.08 7.07
C THR A 265 26.91 2.84 5.80
N LEU A 266 26.68 4.15 5.82
CA LEU A 266 27.10 5.11 4.80
C LEU A 266 28.42 5.73 5.29
N ASP A 267 29.50 5.48 4.58
CA ASP A 267 30.84 5.94 4.96
C ASP A 267 31.48 6.77 3.85
N GLY A 268 30.94 7.96 3.67
CA GLY A 268 31.31 8.84 2.58
C GLY A 268 30.57 8.54 1.28
N THR A 269 29.34 8.04 1.35
CA THR A 269 28.49 7.74 0.21
C THR A 269 28.21 9.00 -0.60
N LEU A 270 28.59 9.01 -1.88
CA LEU A 270 28.38 10.14 -2.79
C LEU A 270 26.88 10.32 -3.06
N ALA A 271 26.42 11.56 -2.96
CA ALA A 271 25.00 11.89 -3.06
C ALA A 271 24.78 13.25 -3.73
N VAL A 272 23.60 13.43 -4.31
CA VAL A 272 23.19 14.69 -4.94
C VAL A 272 21.92 15.20 -4.23
N PRO A 273 21.87 16.47 -3.78
CA PRO A 273 20.64 17.05 -3.26
C PRO A 273 19.54 17.04 -4.34
N VAL A 274 18.36 16.53 -4.00
CA VAL A 274 17.24 16.49 -4.96
C VAL A 274 16.64 17.89 -5.16
N ALA A 275 16.62 18.67 -4.07
CA ALA A 275 16.15 20.06 -4.07
C ALA A 275 17.14 20.91 -3.24
N GLY A 276 16.66 21.93 -2.52
CA GLY A 276 17.49 22.69 -1.59
C GLY A 276 18.06 21.85 -0.43
N LEU A 277 18.90 22.47 0.38
CA LEU A 277 19.61 21.82 1.50
C LEU A 277 18.81 21.84 2.83
N THR A 278 17.52 22.16 2.79
CA THR A 278 16.59 22.19 3.93
C THR A 278 15.25 21.56 3.53
N ASP A 279 14.35 21.43 4.51
CA ASP A 279 12.96 20.98 4.30
C ASP A 279 12.82 19.59 3.66
N GLY A 280 13.80 18.71 3.88
CA GLY A 280 13.82 17.37 3.28
C GLY A 280 12.55 16.54 3.55
N ILE A 281 11.94 16.67 4.74
CA ILE A 281 10.68 15.99 5.07
C ILE A 281 9.53 16.50 4.18
N ARG A 282 9.45 17.81 3.96
CA ARG A 282 8.44 18.39 3.08
C ARG A 282 8.65 17.92 1.63
N ASN A 283 9.90 17.83 1.20
CA ASN A 283 10.27 17.39 -0.14
C ASN A 283 9.95 15.89 -0.39
N MET A 284 9.76 15.10 0.69
CA MET A 284 9.30 13.71 0.60
C MET A 284 7.77 13.56 0.46
N ALA A 285 6.98 14.60 0.62
CA ALA A 285 5.52 14.48 0.71
C ALA A 285 4.91 13.74 -0.49
N MET A 286 5.38 13.99 -1.70
CA MET A 286 4.90 13.31 -2.90
C MET A 286 5.28 11.83 -2.93
N MET A 287 6.47 11.47 -2.45
CA MET A 287 6.87 10.08 -2.29
C MET A 287 5.92 9.35 -1.34
N LEU A 288 5.63 9.93 -0.18
CA LEU A 288 4.72 9.34 0.81
C LEU A 288 3.29 9.19 0.29
N ASN A 289 2.78 10.12 -0.51
CA ASN A 289 1.46 9.99 -1.14
C ASN A 289 1.40 8.77 -2.05
N VAL A 290 2.42 8.56 -2.88
CA VAL A 290 2.51 7.41 -3.80
C VAL A 290 2.68 6.12 -3.02
N THR A 291 3.64 6.04 -2.10
CA THR A 291 3.93 4.79 -1.36
C THR A 291 2.79 4.38 -0.43
N ARG A 292 2.05 5.32 0.15
CA ARG A 292 0.83 5.05 0.94
C ARG A 292 -0.31 4.54 0.06
N THR A 293 -0.45 5.07 -1.16
CA THR A 293 -1.42 4.55 -2.14
C THR A 293 -1.06 3.12 -2.54
N TRP A 294 0.21 2.82 -2.82
CA TRP A 294 0.69 1.45 -3.05
C TRP A 294 0.41 0.54 -1.85
N ASN A 295 0.57 1.03 -0.63
CA ASN A 295 0.27 0.25 0.57
C ASN A 295 -1.22 -0.07 0.71
N ALA A 296 -2.11 0.90 0.47
CA ALA A 296 -3.54 0.68 0.48
C ALA A 296 -3.96 -0.34 -0.58
N MET A 297 -3.43 -0.22 -1.80
CA MET A 297 -3.62 -1.20 -2.86
C MET A 297 -3.02 -2.56 -2.51
N GLY A 298 -1.84 -2.58 -1.85
CA GLY A 298 -1.21 -3.78 -1.30
C GLY A 298 -2.13 -4.57 -0.39
N ALA A 299 -2.84 -3.86 0.47
CA ALA A 299 -3.85 -4.46 1.33
C ALA A 299 -5.00 -5.08 0.53
N THR A 300 -5.50 -4.39 -0.51
CA THR A 300 -6.64 -4.89 -1.29
C THR A 300 -6.32 -6.16 -2.06
N TRP A 301 -5.18 -6.24 -2.74
CA TRP A 301 -4.84 -7.47 -3.49
C TRP A 301 -4.46 -8.62 -2.56
N ALA A 302 -3.91 -8.36 -1.37
CA ALA A 302 -3.67 -9.40 -0.37
C ALA A 302 -5.00 -9.96 0.18
N MET A 303 -5.97 -9.08 0.50
CA MET A 303 -7.33 -9.48 0.89
C MET A 303 -8.00 -10.30 -0.21
N ARG A 304 -7.95 -9.84 -1.47
CA ARG A 304 -8.52 -10.56 -2.62
C ARG A 304 -7.92 -11.95 -2.78
N ARG A 305 -6.59 -12.08 -2.67
CA ARG A 305 -5.90 -13.38 -2.75
C ARG A 305 -6.36 -14.32 -1.63
N ALA A 306 -6.40 -13.84 -0.40
CA ALA A 306 -6.84 -14.62 0.75
C ALA A 306 -8.28 -15.11 0.56
N MET A 307 -9.21 -14.22 0.18
CA MET A 307 -10.61 -14.55 -0.06
C MET A 307 -10.80 -15.52 -1.22
N ALA A 308 -10.05 -15.36 -2.34
CA ALA A 308 -10.13 -16.29 -3.47
C ALA A 308 -9.78 -17.73 -3.06
N LEU A 309 -8.69 -17.88 -2.29
CA LEU A 309 -8.27 -19.20 -1.79
C LEU A 309 -9.29 -19.78 -0.81
N ALA A 310 -9.83 -18.98 0.11
CA ALA A 310 -10.84 -19.42 1.08
C ALA A 310 -12.14 -19.87 0.38
N HIS A 311 -12.63 -19.11 -0.59
CA HIS A 311 -13.85 -19.45 -1.35
C HIS A 311 -13.67 -20.72 -2.18
N ASP A 312 -12.53 -20.94 -2.84
CA ASP A 312 -12.27 -22.18 -3.58
C ASP A 312 -12.15 -23.37 -2.63
N TYR A 313 -11.43 -23.21 -1.52
CA TYR A 313 -11.31 -24.27 -0.50
C TYR A 313 -12.65 -24.65 0.10
N ALA A 314 -13.51 -23.68 0.43
CA ALA A 314 -14.83 -23.91 1.00
C ALA A 314 -15.73 -24.77 0.10
N LYS A 315 -15.61 -24.68 -1.23
CA LYS A 315 -16.33 -25.51 -2.19
C LYS A 315 -15.87 -26.97 -2.22
N ARG A 316 -14.61 -27.21 -1.86
CA ARG A 316 -13.96 -28.54 -1.95
C ARG A 316 -13.88 -29.27 -0.62
N ARG A 317 -13.81 -28.54 0.48
CA ARG A 317 -13.68 -29.12 1.82
C ARG A 317 -15.03 -29.57 2.35
N VAL A 318 -15.19 -30.87 2.47
CA VAL A 318 -16.39 -31.48 3.07
C VAL A 318 -16.18 -31.72 4.56
N GLN A 319 -17.08 -31.22 5.39
CA GLN A 319 -17.16 -31.46 6.84
C GLN A 319 -18.62 -31.67 7.26
N PHE A 320 -18.83 -32.58 8.19
CA PHE A 320 -20.19 -32.91 8.67
C PHE A 320 -21.17 -33.14 7.52
N GLY A 321 -20.75 -33.91 6.51
CA GLY A 321 -21.58 -34.38 5.41
C GLY A 321 -21.85 -33.40 4.26
N ALA A 322 -21.30 -32.16 4.28
CA ALA A 322 -21.46 -31.18 3.20
C ALA A 322 -20.22 -30.27 3.02
N PRO A 323 -20.05 -29.64 1.85
CA PRO A 323 -19.02 -28.62 1.64
C PRO A 323 -19.13 -27.47 2.63
N LEU A 324 -18.01 -26.85 3.01
CA LEU A 324 -18.02 -25.67 3.88
C LEU A 324 -18.81 -24.51 3.28
N SER A 325 -18.83 -24.40 1.96
CA SER A 325 -19.64 -23.39 1.22
C SER A 325 -21.16 -23.56 1.39
N GLU A 326 -21.63 -24.68 1.97
CA GLU A 326 -23.02 -24.92 2.28
C GLU A 326 -23.33 -24.82 3.81
N LYS A 327 -22.30 -24.53 4.62
CA LYS A 327 -22.45 -24.38 6.07
C LYS A 327 -22.80 -22.94 6.43
N PRO A 328 -23.99 -22.68 7.02
CA PRO A 328 -24.45 -21.31 7.28
C PRO A 328 -23.44 -20.43 8.05
N LEU A 329 -22.85 -20.98 9.11
CA LEU A 329 -21.88 -20.26 9.93
C LEU A 329 -20.62 -19.88 9.10
N HIS A 330 -20.07 -20.81 8.32
CA HIS A 330 -18.89 -20.56 7.48
C HIS A 330 -19.21 -19.54 6.37
N VAL A 331 -20.38 -19.66 5.74
CA VAL A 331 -20.83 -18.70 4.71
C VAL A 331 -20.99 -17.31 5.30
N ASP A 332 -21.58 -17.17 6.50
CA ASP A 332 -21.75 -15.87 7.16
C ASP A 332 -20.42 -15.25 7.54
N THR A 333 -19.46 -16.03 8.03
CA THR A 333 -18.10 -15.58 8.34
C THR A 333 -17.42 -15.00 7.09
N LEU A 334 -17.36 -15.79 5.99
CA LEU A 334 -16.74 -15.32 4.75
C LEU A 334 -17.48 -14.12 4.13
N ALA A 335 -18.79 -14.03 4.27
CA ALA A 335 -19.56 -12.87 3.80
C ALA A 335 -19.19 -11.59 4.55
N GLY A 336 -18.91 -11.66 5.86
CA GLY A 336 -18.40 -10.54 6.64
C GLY A 336 -17.06 -10.04 6.13
N LEU A 337 -16.12 -10.96 5.84
CA LEU A 337 -14.79 -10.64 5.32
C LEU A 337 -14.85 -10.10 3.89
N GLU A 338 -15.71 -10.68 3.03
CA GLU A 338 -15.92 -10.20 1.66
C GLU A 338 -16.44 -8.74 1.64
N ALA A 339 -17.33 -8.39 2.57
CA ALA A 339 -17.84 -7.03 2.69
C ALA A 339 -16.73 -6.03 3.06
N GLU A 340 -15.85 -6.38 4.00
CA GLU A 340 -14.68 -5.59 4.37
C GLU A 340 -13.72 -5.41 3.17
N PHE A 341 -13.46 -6.49 2.42
CA PHE A 341 -12.62 -6.44 1.23
C PHE A 341 -13.18 -5.49 0.17
N GLN A 342 -14.48 -5.60 -0.18
CA GLN A 342 -15.10 -4.75 -1.21
C GLN A 342 -15.08 -3.28 -0.80
N ALA A 343 -15.33 -2.98 0.46
CA ALA A 343 -15.27 -1.63 0.99
C ALA A 343 -13.85 -1.04 0.92
N GLY A 344 -12.85 -1.78 1.42
CA GLY A 344 -11.45 -1.38 1.38
C GLY A 344 -10.89 -1.22 -0.03
N PHE A 345 -11.31 -2.08 -0.97
CA PHE A 345 -10.98 -1.96 -2.39
C PHE A 345 -11.44 -0.60 -2.96
N LEU A 346 -12.68 -0.22 -2.74
CA LEU A 346 -13.20 1.04 -3.27
C LEU A 346 -12.53 2.25 -2.62
N LEU A 347 -12.23 2.20 -1.33
CA LEU A 347 -11.49 3.26 -0.65
C LEU A 347 -10.06 3.41 -1.21
N ALA A 348 -9.35 2.31 -1.43
CA ALA A 348 -8.00 2.33 -2.00
C ALA A 348 -8.02 2.88 -3.43
N PHE A 349 -8.93 2.41 -4.28
CA PHE A 349 -9.06 2.93 -5.65
C PHE A 349 -9.53 4.39 -5.70
N ARG A 350 -10.32 4.87 -4.71
CA ARG A 350 -10.62 6.30 -4.61
C ARG A 350 -9.34 7.10 -4.37
N GLY A 351 -8.43 6.62 -3.53
CA GLY A 351 -7.10 7.20 -3.37
C GLY A 351 -6.31 7.24 -4.69
N VAL A 352 -6.38 6.18 -5.49
CA VAL A 352 -5.75 6.08 -6.83
C VAL A 352 -6.33 7.11 -7.80
N GLU A 353 -7.67 7.25 -7.86
CA GLU A 353 -8.34 8.24 -8.72
C GLU A 353 -7.91 9.66 -8.39
N LEU A 354 -7.89 10.00 -7.10
CA LEU A 354 -7.46 11.32 -6.63
C LEU A 354 -5.98 11.58 -6.94
N LEU A 355 -5.11 10.57 -6.76
CA LEU A 355 -3.69 10.66 -7.10
C LEU A 355 -3.52 10.95 -8.60
N GLY A 356 -4.23 10.24 -9.48
CA GLY A 356 -4.18 10.45 -10.92
C GLY A 356 -4.59 11.87 -11.32
N LYS A 357 -5.67 12.39 -10.73
CA LYS A 357 -6.13 13.77 -10.97
C LYS A 357 -5.12 14.81 -10.48
N LEU A 358 -4.52 14.58 -9.29
CA LEU A 358 -3.50 15.48 -8.75
C LEU A 358 -2.27 15.56 -9.68
N GLU A 359 -1.80 14.41 -10.15
CA GLU A 359 -0.60 14.32 -10.99
C GLU A 359 -0.77 14.91 -12.38
N THR A 360 -1.98 14.81 -12.94
CA THR A 360 -2.33 15.43 -14.23
C THR A 360 -2.80 16.87 -14.11
N ARG A 361 -2.82 17.43 -12.88
CA ARG A 361 -3.28 18.80 -12.58
C ARG A 361 -4.74 19.03 -12.99
N THR A 362 -5.57 18.00 -12.96
CA THR A 362 -7.02 18.07 -13.23
C THR A 362 -7.86 18.02 -11.95
N ALA A 363 -7.21 17.85 -10.79
CA ALA A 363 -7.87 17.88 -9.49
C ALA A 363 -8.40 19.29 -9.17
N THR A 364 -9.67 19.38 -8.75
CA THR A 364 -10.23 20.59 -8.18
C THR A 364 -9.57 20.91 -6.83
N GLU A 365 -9.76 22.11 -6.30
CA GLU A 365 -9.25 22.48 -4.98
C GLU A 365 -9.81 21.56 -3.88
N GLN A 366 -11.12 21.24 -3.94
CA GLN A 366 -11.73 20.25 -3.04
C GLN A 366 -11.08 18.87 -3.15
N GLU A 367 -10.82 18.39 -4.36
CA GLU A 367 -10.15 17.08 -4.56
C GLU A 367 -8.71 17.06 -4.06
N GLN A 368 -7.99 18.18 -4.11
CA GLN A 368 -6.65 18.31 -3.53
C GLN A 368 -6.69 18.22 -2.00
N LEU A 369 -7.66 18.90 -1.34
CA LEU A 369 -7.88 18.79 0.09
C LEU A 369 -8.29 17.38 0.49
N LEU A 370 -9.23 16.80 -0.26
CA LEU A 370 -9.71 15.44 -0.04
C LEU A 370 -8.59 14.41 -0.17
N GLN A 371 -7.74 14.51 -1.20
CA GLN A 371 -6.61 13.59 -1.39
C GLN A 371 -5.63 13.62 -0.21
N ARG A 372 -5.36 14.81 0.37
CA ARG A 372 -4.50 14.95 1.54
C ARG A 372 -5.03 14.18 2.76
N LEU A 373 -6.35 14.06 2.90
CA LEU A 373 -7.00 13.31 3.98
C LEU A 373 -7.22 11.83 3.62
N VAL A 374 -7.70 11.54 2.40
CA VAL A 374 -8.01 10.16 1.97
C VAL A 374 -6.78 9.28 1.93
N THR A 375 -5.60 9.81 1.57
CA THR A 375 -4.36 9.02 1.52
C THR A 375 -4.01 8.35 2.87
N PRO A 376 -3.89 9.05 4.00
CA PRO A 376 -3.66 8.40 5.28
C PRO A 376 -4.85 7.54 5.74
N LEU A 377 -6.10 7.96 5.49
CA LEU A 377 -7.30 7.18 5.84
C LEU A 377 -7.34 5.85 5.09
N ALA A 378 -7.13 5.84 3.79
CA ALA A 378 -7.12 4.62 3.00
C ALA A 378 -6.04 3.65 3.49
N LYS A 379 -4.82 4.15 3.72
CA LYS A 379 -3.71 3.32 4.21
C LYS A 379 -3.98 2.73 5.59
N LEU A 380 -4.45 3.52 6.54
CA LEU A 380 -4.66 3.03 7.91
C LEU A 380 -5.85 2.06 8.00
N THR A 381 -6.93 2.31 7.26
CA THR A 381 -8.14 1.48 7.28
C THR A 381 -7.88 0.14 6.60
N THR A 382 -7.43 0.14 5.35
CA THR A 382 -7.14 -1.09 4.61
C THR A 382 -6.00 -1.90 5.25
N GLY A 383 -4.99 -1.23 5.83
CA GLY A 383 -3.91 -1.88 6.57
C GLY A 383 -4.39 -2.60 7.84
N ARG A 384 -5.50 -2.18 8.45
CA ARG A 384 -6.13 -2.90 9.56
C ARG A 384 -7.02 -4.04 9.07
N GLN A 385 -7.80 -3.78 8.02
CA GLN A 385 -8.70 -4.79 7.43
C GLN A 385 -7.92 -6.00 6.91
N VAL A 386 -6.79 -5.80 6.21
CA VAL A 386 -6.01 -6.92 5.67
C VAL A 386 -5.45 -7.83 6.74
N VAL A 387 -5.01 -7.30 7.88
CA VAL A 387 -4.52 -8.10 9.00
C VAL A 387 -5.65 -8.98 9.57
N HIS A 388 -6.82 -8.40 9.76
CA HIS A 388 -8.00 -9.13 10.24
C HIS A 388 -8.42 -10.21 9.23
N ILE A 389 -8.64 -9.86 7.96
CA ILE A 389 -9.09 -10.78 6.93
C ILE A 389 -8.13 -11.95 6.75
N THR A 390 -6.81 -11.68 6.68
CA THR A 390 -5.83 -12.76 6.48
C THR A 390 -5.74 -13.69 7.67
N SER A 391 -5.94 -13.20 8.89
CA SER A 391 -6.02 -14.01 10.11
C SER A 391 -7.23 -14.95 10.08
N GLU A 392 -8.42 -14.40 9.84
CA GLU A 392 -9.67 -15.17 9.75
C GLU A 392 -9.64 -16.20 8.60
N VAL A 393 -9.10 -15.80 7.44
CA VAL A 393 -8.91 -16.71 6.32
C VAL A 393 -7.95 -17.85 6.69
N THR A 394 -6.84 -17.58 7.34
CA THR A 394 -5.90 -18.62 7.79
C THR A 394 -6.61 -19.60 8.73
N GLU A 395 -7.42 -19.11 9.67
CA GLU A 395 -8.25 -19.94 10.55
C GLU A 395 -9.25 -20.79 9.78
N SER A 396 -9.87 -20.25 8.73
CA SER A 396 -10.89 -20.94 7.92
C SER A 396 -10.39 -22.20 7.22
N PHE A 397 -9.07 -22.35 7.05
CA PHE A 397 -8.42 -23.55 6.53
C PHE A 397 -8.16 -24.62 7.62
N GLY A 398 -8.38 -24.30 8.89
CA GLY A 398 -8.04 -25.17 10.00
C GLY A 398 -6.55 -25.47 10.05
N GLY A 399 -6.14 -26.73 10.32
CA GLY A 399 -4.74 -27.11 10.43
C GLY A 399 -3.88 -26.77 9.19
N ALA A 400 -4.46 -26.79 8.00
CA ALA A 400 -3.75 -26.40 6.78
C ALA A 400 -3.33 -24.91 6.75
N GLY A 401 -4.10 -24.04 7.42
CA GLY A 401 -3.76 -22.62 7.57
C GLY A 401 -2.56 -22.38 8.50
N TYR A 402 -2.16 -23.38 9.31
CA TYR A 402 -1.07 -23.24 10.28
C TYR A 402 0.23 -23.92 9.83
N VAL A 403 0.23 -24.59 8.69
CA VAL A 403 1.35 -25.36 8.16
C VAL A 403 2.07 -24.55 7.06
N GLU A 404 3.35 -24.23 7.27
CA GLU A 404 4.15 -23.35 6.41
C GLU A 404 4.23 -23.81 4.94
N ASP A 405 4.27 -25.12 4.69
CA ASP A 405 4.42 -25.68 3.35
C ASP A 405 3.16 -25.57 2.49
N THR A 406 2.02 -25.15 3.06
CA THR A 406 0.82 -24.76 2.31
C THR A 406 0.92 -23.37 1.67
N GLY A 407 1.85 -22.53 2.16
CA GLY A 407 2.00 -21.13 1.78
C GLY A 407 0.94 -20.19 2.36
N LEU A 408 -0.05 -20.70 3.12
CA LEU A 408 -1.14 -19.90 3.71
C LEU A 408 -0.67 -19.01 4.87
N PRO A 409 0.14 -19.48 5.84
CA PRO A 409 0.63 -18.64 6.94
C PRO A 409 1.39 -17.41 6.45
N ARG A 410 2.09 -17.52 5.33
CA ARG A 410 2.85 -16.44 4.74
C ARG A 410 1.95 -15.26 4.32
N ILE A 411 0.74 -15.51 3.83
CA ILE A 411 -0.20 -14.46 3.45
C ILE A 411 -0.48 -13.54 4.63
N GLN A 412 -0.71 -14.11 5.81
CA GLN A 412 -0.92 -13.36 7.06
C GLN A 412 0.37 -12.66 7.52
N ALA A 413 1.50 -13.35 7.47
CA ALA A 413 2.78 -12.79 7.87
C ALA A 413 3.18 -11.56 7.02
N ASP A 414 3.00 -11.66 5.70
CA ASP A 414 3.28 -10.55 4.78
C ASP A 414 2.28 -9.40 4.94
N ALA A 415 1.00 -9.71 5.20
CA ALA A 415 -0.04 -8.70 5.41
C ALA A 415 0.21 -7.83 6.66
N GLN A 416 0.84 -8.37 7.70
CA GLN A 416 1.08 -7.66 8.95
C GLN A 416 1.90 -6.37 8.74
N VAL A 417 2.83 -6.34 7.78
CA VAL A 417 3.67 -5.17 7.52
C VAL A 417 2.86 -3.98 6.98
N LEU A 418 1.72 -4.24 6.32
CA LEU A 418 0.87 -3.21 5.71
C LEU A 418 0.22 -2.27 6.74
N SER A 419 0.13 -2.66 8.01
CA SER A 419 -0.27 -1.79 9.11
C SER A 419 0.92 -1.07 9.77
N ILE A 420 2.17 -1.38 9.41
CA ILE A 420 3.39 -0.93 10.08
C ILE A 420 4.16 0.11 9.24
N TRP A 421 4.66 -0.28 8.05
CA TRP A 421 5.45 0.60 7.21
C TRP A 421 4.63 1.78 6.64
N GLU A 422 5.28 2.83 6.13
CA GLU A 422 4.64 4.07 5.63
C GLU A 422 3.79 4.81 6.70
N GLY A 423 4.04 4.52 7.97
CA GLY A 423 3.35 5.02 9.15
C GLY A 423 2.41 3.97 9.77
N THR A 424 2.58 3.73 11.06
CA THR A 424 1.66 2.88 11.83
C THR A 424 0.27 3.50 11.90
N THR A 425 -0.73 2.73 12.30
CA THR A 425 -2.12 3.23 12.43
C THR A 425 -2.18 4.50 13.28
N ASN A 426 -1.48 4.56 14.42
CA ASN A 426 -1.48 5.75 15.30
C ASN A 426 -0.79 6.95 14.64
N VAL A 427 0.36 6.74 13.97
CA VAL A 427 1.05 7.81 13.23
C VAL A 427 0.17 8.40 12.14
N LEU A 428 -0.56 7.55 11.40
CA LEU A 428 -1.47 8.02 10.34
C LEU A 428 -2.74 8.66 10.90
N SER A 429 -3.21 8.25 12.08
CA SER A 429 -4.31 8.92 12.75
C SER A 429 -3.94 10.36 13.12
N LEU A 430 -2.73 10.57 13.63
CA LEU A 430 -2.20 11.92 13.87
C LEU A 430 -1.96 12.70 12.56
N ASP A 431 -1.56 12.02 11.49
CA ASP A 431 -1.41 12.67 10.18
C ASP A 431 -2.76 13.07 9.58
N SER A 432 -3.82 12.31 9.83
CA SER A 432 -5.20 12.67 9.47
C SER A 432 -5.65 13.94 10.20
N LEU A 433 -5.36 14.07 11.50
CA LEU A 433 -5.64 15.31 12.25
C LEU A 433 -4.85 16.50 11.68
N ARG A 434 -3.58 16.30 11.28
CA ARG A 434 -2.79 17.35 10.62
C ARG A 434 -3.38 17.75 9.27
N ALA A 435 -3.97 16.80 8.52
CA ALA A 435 -4.68 17.11 7.28
C ALA A 435 -5.90 18.01 7.54
N LEU A 436 -6.66 17.69 8.58
CA LEU A 436 -7.85 18.45 8.98
C LEU A 436 -7.53 19.85 9.52
N ALA A 437 -6.31 20.11 9.97
CA ALA A 437 -5.89 21.46 10.37
C ALA A 437 -5.86 22.47 9.20
N LYS A 438 -5.87 21.99 7.95
CA LYS A 438 -6.04 22.85 6.77
C LYS A 438 -7.52 23.13 6.57
N GLU A 439 -7.87 24.44 6.55
CA GLU A 439 -9.23 24.92 6.34
C GLU A 439 -9.85 24.31 5.07
N GLY A 440 -11.12 23.95 5.14
CA GLY A 440 -11.87 23.33 4.05
C GLY A 440 -11.68 21.82 3.88
N THR A 441 -10.74 21.18 4.60
CA THR A 441 -10.47 19.73 4.43
C THR A 441 -11.62 18.87 4.96
N LEU A 442 -12.17 19.23 6.10
CA LEU A 442 -13.29 18.49 6.70
C LEU A 442 -14.55 18.64 5.84
N GLU A 443 -14.82 19.85 5.38
CA GLU A 443 -15.94 20.15 4.49
C GLU A 443 -15.83 19.42 3.14
N ALA A 444 -14.61 19.35 2.57
CA ALA A 444 -14.37 18.59 1.35
C ALA A 444 -14.66 17.09 1.55
N PHE A 445 -14.32 16.53 2.72
CA PHE A 445 -14.63 15.15 3.06
C PHE A 445 -16.13 14.92 3.21
N PHE A 446 -16.84 15.80 3.90
CA PHE A 446 -18.30 15.71 4.06
C PHE A 446 -19.01 15.80 2.73
N HIS A 447 -18.62 16.76 1.90
CA HIS A 447 -19.17 16.91 0.55
C HIS A 447 -18.97 15.66 -0.31
N GLU A 448 -17.80 15.02 -0.22
CA GLU A 448 -17.53 13.75 -0.91
C GLU A 448 -18.49 12.64 -0.45
N VAL A 449 -18.65 12.44 0.86
CA VAL A 449 -19.54 11.40 1.40
C VAL A 449 -20.99 11.67 1.04
N GLU A 450 -21.50 12.88 1.30
CA GLU A 450 -22.88 13.28 1.03
C GLU A 450 -23.20 13.21 -0.47
N GLY A 451 -22.28 13.68 -1.32
CA GLY A 451 -22.44 13.64 -2.77
C GLY A 451 -22.53 12.21 -3.34
N ARG A 452 -21.93 11.22 -2.67
CA ARG A 452 -22.08 9.80 -3.03
C ARG A 452 -23.39 9.23 -2.53
N LEU A 453 -23.74 9.49 -1.28
CA LEU A 453 -24.96 8.99 -0.66
C LEU A 453 -26.21 9.54 -1.36
N SER A 454 -26.18 10.78 -1.86
CA SER A 454 -27.31 11.39 -2.58
C SER A 454 -27.70 10.67 -3.88
N LYS A 455 -26.80 9.86 -4.45
CA LYS A 455 -27.06 9.05 -5.64
C LYS A 455 -27.70 7.70 -5.33
N VAL A 456 -27.83 7.34 -4.05
CA VAL A 456 -28.35 6.05 -3.63
C VAL A 456 -29.85 6.12 -3.43
N THR A 457 -30.61 5.47 -4.30
CA THR A 457 -32.07 5.49 -4.32
C THR A 457 -32.71 4.14 -3.96
N ASP A 458 -31.96 3.02 -4.04
CA ASP A 458 -32.47 1.68 -3.71
C ASP A 458 -32.94 1.59 -2.26
N ALA A 459 -34.18 1.10 -2.07
CA ALA A 459 -34.76 0.98 -0.75
C ALA A 459 -33.99 0.04 0.19
N GLY A 460 -33.33 -0.98 -0.35
CA GLY A 460 -32.50 -1.92 0.42
C GLY A 460 -31.19 -1.33 0.91
N LEU A 461 -30.76 -0.18 0.36
CA LEU A 461 -29.55 0.57 0.76
C LEU A 461 -29.84 1.74 1.72
N ARG A 462 -31.10 2.12 1.93
CA ARG A 462 -31.46 3.21 2.86
C ARG A 462 -30.84 3.07 4.26
N PRO A 463 -30.80 1.87 4.89
CA PRO A 463 -30.13 1.70 6.18
C PRO A 463 -28.62 1.97 6.12
N CYS A 464 -27.96 1.71 4.97
CA CYS A 464 -26.55 2.02 4.77
C CYS A 464 -26.32 3.53 4.67
N VAL A 465 -27.16 4.23 3.91
CA VAL A 465 -27.17 5.68 3.80
C VAL A 465 -27.33 6.32 5.17
N GLN A 466 -28.34 5.87 5.96
CA GLN A 466 -28.59 6.41 7.30
C GLN A 466 -27.39 6.20 8.23
N THR A 467 -26.82 4.97 8.26
CA THR A 467 -25.66 4.67 9.11
C THR A 467 -24.46 5.54 8.73
N ALA A 468 -24.22 5.80 7.43
CA ALA A 468 -23.12 6.66 7.00
C ALA A 468 -23.35 8.14 7.40
N HIS A 469 -24.60 8.63 7.31
CA HIS A 469 -24.94 9.97 7.79
C HIS A 469 -24.78 10.10 9.30
N ASP A 470 -25.26 9.13 10.08
CA ASP A 470 -25.16 9.15 11.54
C ASP A 470 -23.67 9.17 11.97
N ALA A 471 -22.84 8.32 11.37
CA ALA A 471 -21.39 8.28 11.63
C ALA A 471 -20.68 9.59 11.21
N LEU A 472 -21.11 10.21 10.11
CA LEU A 472 -20.56 11.48 9.64
C LEU A 472 -20.90 12.63 10.59
N GLU A 473 -22.15 12.75 11.03
CA GLU A 473 -22.59 13.76 11.98
C GLU A 473 -21.95 13.55 13.36
N HIS A 474 -21.83 12.30 13.81
CA HIS A 474 -21.10 12.02 15.05
C HIS A 474 -19.62 12.44 14.96
N ALA A 475 -18.95 12.14 13.84
CA ALA A 475 -17.57 12.58 13.62
C ALA A 475 -17.43 14.11 13.61
N ARG A 476 -18.42 14.83 13.03
CA ARG A 476 -18.49 16.30 13.04
C ARG A 476 -18.62 16.86 14.45
N ALA A 477 -19.56 16.31 15.22
CA ALA A 477 -19.80 16.73 16.60
C ALA A 477 -18.57 16.47 17.49
N TRP A 478 -18.02 15.25 17.39
CA TRP A 478 -16.86 14.86 18.17
C TRP A 478 -15.64 15.75 17.90
N VAL A 479 -15.25 15.96 16.64
CA VAL A 479 -14.08 16.79 16.31
C VAL A 479 -14.25 18.23 16.79
N SER A 480 -15.46 18.80 16.64
CA SER A 480 -15.76 20.14 17.12
C SER A 480 -15.64 20.27 18.64
N GLY A 481 -16.11 19.27 19.40
CA GLY A 481 -15.97 19.20 20.85
C GLY A 481 -14.52 18.97 21.32
N ALA A 482 -13.79 18.08 20.61
CA ALA A 482 -12.43 17.71 20.97
C ALA A 482 -11.39 18.81 20.65
N MET A 483 -11.67 19.74 19.73
CA MET A 483 -10.76 20.85 19.36
C MET A 483 -10.30 21.70 20.56
N ALA A 484 -11.12 21.82 21.59
CA ALA A 484 -10.78 22.57 22.80
C ALA A 484 -9.75 21.86 23.71
N ASN A 485 -9.55 20.56 23.52
CA ASN A 485 -8.64 19.75 24.33
C ASN A 485 -7.70 18.90 23.47
N PRO A 486 -6.44 19.33 23.26
CA PRO A 486 -5.47 18.58 22.45
C PRO A 486 -5.24 17.14 22.91
N THR A 487 -5.33 16.88 24.21
CA THR A 487 -5.12 15.54 24.77
C THR A 487 -6.27 14.59 24.40
N THR A 488 -7.52 15.06 24.50
CA THR A 488 -8.70 14.31 24.07
C THR A 488 -8.67 14.06 22.54
N MET A 489 -8.29 15.09 21.78
CA MET A 489 -8.13 15.01 20.33
C MET A 489 -7.12 13.91 19.94
N GLU A 490 -5.96 13.89 20.58
CA GLU A 490 -4.92 12.88 20.31
C GLU A 490 -5.37 11.48 20.73
N ALA A 491 -5.95 11.33 21.92
CA ALA A 491 -6.41 10.05 22.44
C ALA A 491 -7.53 9.41 21.59
N GLY A 492 -8.43 10.22 21.03
CA GLY A 492 -9.52 9.78 20.16
C GLY A 492 -9.13 9.62 18.68
N ALA A 493 -7.97 10.13 18.26
CA ALA A 493 -7.56 10.24 16.87
C ALA A 493 -7.69 8.93 16.06
N ARG A 494 -7.36 7.79 16.69
CA ARG A 494 -7.43 6.48 16.04
C ARG A 494 -8.86 6.06 15.71
N ARG A 495 -9.78 6.17 16.66
CA ARG A 495 -11.20 5.81 16.46
C ARG A 495 -11.85 6.77 15.49
N PHE A 496 -11.59 8.05 15.63
CA PHE A 496 -12.05 9.09 14.71
C PHE A 496 -11.60 8.83 13.26
N SER A 497 -10.30 8.60 13.04
CA SER A 497 -9.77 8.33 11.68
C SER A 497 -10.34 7.06 11.08
N LEU A 498 -10.49 5.98 11.88
CA LEU A 498 -11.13 4.75 11.42
C LEU A 498 -12.61 4.97 11.08
N THR A 499 -13.34 5.76 11.88
CA THR A 499 -14.73 6.12 11.57
C THR A 499 -14.84 6.86 10.25
N LEU A 500 -13.98 7.86 10.00
CA LEU A 500 -13.96 8.56 8.71
C LEU A 500 -13.67 7.60 7.55
N GLY A 501 -12.67 6.74 7.69
CA GLY A 501 -12.33 5.74 6.66
C GLY A 501 -13.53 4.81 6.37
N ARG A 502 -14.15 4.24 7.40
CA ARG A 502 -15.28 3.31 7.27
C ARG A 502 -16.56 4.00 6.77
N THR A 503 -16.76 5.25 7.13
CA THR A 503 -17.90 6.04 6.60
C THR A 503 -17.75 6.27 5.09
N LEU A 504 -16.56 6.63 4.63
CA LEU A 504 -16.30 6.77 3.19
C LEU A 504 -16.38 5.42 2.47
N GLU A 505 -15.89 4.33 3.07
CA GLU A 505 -16.06 2.96 2.55
C GLU A 505 -17.53 2.62 2.32
N LEU A 506 -18.39 2.87 3.33
CA LEU A 506 -19.83 2.56 3.21
C LEU A 506 -20.51 3.42 2.14
N ALA A 507 -20.14 4.70 2.01
CA ALA A 507 -20.67 5.58 0.99
C ALA A 507 -20.26 5.14 -0.43
N LEU A 508 -18.97 4.81 -0.63
CA LEU A 508 -18.44 4.30 -1.90
C LEU A 508 -19.08 2.97 -2.29
N LEU A 509 -19.22 2.06 -1.33
CA LEU A 509 -19.81 0.74 -1.58
C LEU A 509 -21.32 0.84 -1.86
N SER A 510 -22.04 1.75 -1.19
CA SER A 510 -23.46 2.00 -1.44
C SER A 510 -23.68 2.60 -2.84
N GLU A 511 -22.88 3.60 -3.25
CA GLU A 511 -22.92 4.16 -4.61
C GLU A 511 -22.58 3.10 -5.67
N HIS A 512 -21.56 2.27 -5.43
CA HIS A 512 -21.21 1.18 -6.35
C HIS A 512 -22.31 0.14 -6.44
N ALA A 513 -22.94 -0.21 -5.32
CA ALA A 513 -24.07 -1.13 -5.28
C ALA A 513 -25.28 -0.61 -6.06
N GLN A 514 -25.60 0.68 -5.92
CA GLN A 514 -26.64 1.33 -6.72
C GLN A 514 -26.36 1.21 -8.21
N TRP A 515 -25.14 1.58 -8.61
CA TRP A 515 -24.71 1.47 -10.01
C TRP A 515 -24.80 0.03 -10.53
N CYS A 516 -24.38 -0.97 -9.76
CA CYS A 516 -24.47 -2.39 -10.14
C CYS A 516 -25.91 -2.84 -10.39
N LEU A 517 -26.86 -2.39 -9.57
CA LEU A 517 -28.28 -2.69 -9.75
C LEU A 517 -28.85 -2.07 -11.04
N GLU A 518 -28.48 -0.84 -11.34
CA GLU A 518 -28.93 -0.10 -12.52
C GLU A 518 -28.36 -0.65 -13.84
N HIS A 519 -27.13 -1.21 -13.80
CA HIS A 519 -26.41 -1.67 -14.99
C HIS A 519 -26.32 -3.20 -15.13
N GLY A 520 -27.16 -3.94 -14.38
CA GLY A 520 -27.30 -5.40 -14.56
C GLY A 520 -26.14 -6.24 -13.97
N HIS A 521 -25.29 -5.66 -13.09
CA HIS A 521 -24.22 -6.39 -12.40
C HIS A 521 -24.72 -7.17 -11.16
N GLY A 522 -26.02 -7.14 -10.89
CA GLY A 522 -26.68 -7.93 -9.84
C GLY A 522 -26.56 -7.36 -8.43
N PRO A 523 -27.10 -8.07 -7.44
CA PRO A 523 -27.28 -7.56 -6.07
C PRO A 523 -26.09 -7.82 -5.13
N ARG A 524 -24.97 -8.37 -5.59
CA ARG A 524 -23.84 -8.78 -4.72
C ARG A 524 -23.28 -7.60 -3.93
N SER A 525 -23.01 -6.47 -4.58
CA SER A 525 -22.46 -5.28 -3.91
C SER A 525 -23.47 -4.65 -2.93
N ARG A 526 -24.80 -4.77 -3.20
CA ARG A 526 -25.84 -4.37 -2.24
C ARG A 526 -25.78 -5.24 -0.98
N ALA A 527 -25.63 -6.57 -1.14
CA ALA A 527 -25.46 -7.48 -0.01
C ALA A 527 -24.20 -7.14 0.80
N ALA A 528 -23.08 -6.83 0.12
CA ALA A 528 -21.83 -6.43 0.75
C ALA A 528 -21.99 -5.11 1.54
N ALA A 529 -22.65 -4.07 0.98
CA ALA A 529 -22.90 -2.81 1.67
C ALA A 529 -23.72 -3.01 2.96
N ARG A 530 -24.76 -3.82 2.89
CA ARG A 530 -25.59 -4.16 4.05
C ARG A 530 -24.81 -4.94 5.12
N ARG A 531 -23.94 -5.86 4.70
CA ARG A 531 -23.10 -6.64 5.62
C ARG A 531 -22.01 -5.78 6.23
N PHE A 532 -21.33 -4.92 5.44
CA PHE A 532 -20.32 -3.98 5.93
C PHE A 532 -20.89 -3.05 7.01
N ARG A 533 -22.11 -2.53 6.81
CA ARG A 533 -22.81 -1.76 7.82
C ARG A 533 -22.94 -2.53 9.16
N GLN A 534 -23.24 -3.82 9.11
CA GLN A 534 -23.39 -4.67 10.30
C GLN A 534 -22.06 -4.93 11.01
N ASN A 535 -20.93 -4.92 10.29
CA ASN A 535 -19.59 -5.07 10.85
C ASN A 535 -19.14 -3.85 11.70
N GLY A 536 -19.93 -2.76 11.67
CA GLY A 536 -19.68 -1.52 12.43
C GLY A 536 -18.95 -0.46 11.59
N VAL A 537 -19.43 0.77 11.66
CA VAL A 537 -18.90 1.92 10.89
C VAL A 537 -18.35 2.97 11.83
N ASP A 538 -19.14 3.39 12.79
CA ASP A 538 -18.75 4.36 13.80
C ASP A 538 -18.03 3.67 14.96
N LEU A 539 -16.82 4.10 15.23
CA LEU A 539 -15.93 3.60 16.29
C LEU A 539 -15.58 4.69 17.30
N ILE A 540 -16.11 5.90 17.13
CA ILE A 540 -15.89 7.01 18.05
C ILE A 540 -16.48 6.66 19.43
N GLN A 541 -15.82 7.14 20.47
CA GLN A 541 -16.29 7.09 21.84
C GLN A 541 -16.28 8.51 22.38
N ASP A 542 -17.42 8.97 22.89
CA ASP A 542 -17.59 10.33 23.40
C ASP A 542 -16.79 10.56 24.68
N GLU A 543 -16.68 9.55 25.51
CA GLU A 543 -15.91 9.60 26.75
C GLU A 543 -14.60 8.84 26.61
N ILE A 544 -13.50 9.50 26.88
CA ILE A 544 -12.15 8.92 26.94
C ILE A 544 -11.57 9.22 28.30
N ASP A 545 -11.56 8.20 29.18
CA ASP A 545 -10.88 8.27 30.47
C ASP A 545 -9.40 7.90 30.30
N LEU A 546 -8.54 8.91 30.37
CA LEU A 546 -7.09 8.72 30.28
C LEU A 546 -6.46 8.23 31.56
N ASP A 547 -7.09 8.47 32.71
CA ASP A 547 -6.57 7.98 33.99
C ASP A 547 -6.81 6.48 34.11
N ASP A 548 -8.00 5.99 33.69
CA ASP A 548 -8.22 4.56 33.53
C ASP A 548 -7.26 3.94 32.50
N SER A 549 -7.03 4.63 31.38
CA SER A 549 -6.08 4.15 30.37
C SER A 549 -4.65 4.04 30.91
N ARG A 550 -4.22 4.98 31.76
CA ARG A 550 -2.90 4.96 32.43
C ARG A 550 -2.78 3.86 33.47
N LEU A 551 -3.87 3.52 34.15
CA LEU A 551 -3.90 2.43 35.13
C LEU A 551 -3.73 1.04 34.45
N LEU A 552 -4.08 0.92 33.19
CA LEU A 552 -3.98 -0.32 32.41
C LEU A 552 -2.64 -0.45 31.65
N GLY A 553 -1.86 0.58 31.53
CA GLY A 553 -0.57 0.64 30.81
C GLY A 553 0.57 1.01 31.71
#